data_86689f828098e689247d2c19e44f99ea
#
_entry.id   86689f828098e689247d2c19e44f99ea
#
_cell.length_a   1.000
_cell.length_b   1.000
_cell.length_c   1.000
_cell.angle_alpha   90.00
_cell.angle_beta   90.00
_cell.angle_gamma   90.00
#
_symmetry.space_group_name_H-M   'P 1'
#
loop_
_entity.id
_entity.type
_entity.pdbx_description
1 polymer ?
#
loop_
_entity_poly.entity_id
_entity_poly.type
_entity_poly.pdbx_seq_one_letter_code
_entity_poly.pdbx_strand_id
1 'polypeptide(L)'
;MRLLSLHIDGFGKFKNKDLTFSDNMNIVYGYNEAGKSTIFMFIKAMLYGLERAKGRASKSDTWTKFKPWGNGDIYGGNLRFSYHDRAYRIERDFTKTATTPFAIINETDGKPVEGASEFLKEVLCGLTETAYSNTVSISQLKSATDAKMVVELKNYIANMNTTGNMSLNINKASDFLKEKKKAFAATLNPDAAKTYNQNLTEIRVLEKKISSPEFSSHLKTLKEADAITD
;
A
#
# COMPACT_ATOMS: atom_id res chain seq x y z
N MET A 1 -9.63 -21.94 -3.77
CA MET A 1 -8.31 -22.00 -4.44
C MET A 1 -7.48 -23.12 -3.84
N ARG A 2 -6.87 -23.99 -4.66
CA ARG A 2 -5.98 -25.09 -4.25
C ARG A 2 -4.69 -24.99 -5.05
N LEU A 3 -3.54 -25.04 -4.39
CA LEU A 3 -2.23 -25.03 -5.05
C LEU A 3 -1.97 -26.39 -5.73
N LEU A 4 -1.47 -26.39 -6.95
CA LEU A 4 -1.15 -27.59 -7.72
C LEU A 4 0.36 -27.79 -7.84
N SER A 5 1.08 -26.78 -8.29
CA SER A 5 2.53 -26.82 -8.41
C SER A 5 3.11 -25.41 -8.45
N LEU A 6 4.40 -25.32 -8.27
CA LEU A 6 5.16 -24.09 -8.51
C LEU A 6 6.44 -24.42 -9.28
N HIS A 7 6.87 -23.48 -10.08
CA HIS A 7 8.17 -23.47 -10.73
C HIS A 7 8.88 -22.17 -10.42
N ILE A 8 10.07 -22.26 -9.86
CA ILE A 8 10.93 -21.14 -9.51
C ILE A 8 12.02 -21.03 -10.56
N ASP A 9 11.92 -20.03 -11.44
CA ASP A 9 12.98 -19.73 -12.40
C ASP A 9 14.23 -19.22 -11.69
N GLY A 10 14.01 -18.25 -10.77
CA GLY A 10 15.03 -17.71 -9.89
C GLY A 10 14.41 -16.99 -8.69
N PHE A 11 14.71 -17.43 -7.46
CA PHE A 11 14.24 -16.78 -6.22
C PHE A 11 15.11 -17.18 -5.03
N GLY A 12 15.80 -16.23 -4.42
CA GLY A 12 16.76 -16.49 -3.36
C GLY A 12 17.84 -17.47 -3.83
N LYS A 13 17.96 -18.59 -3.12
CA LYS A 13 18.91 -19.67 -3.48
C LYS A 13 18.44 -20.61 -4.60
N PHE A 14 17.14 -20.59 -4.93
CA PHE A 14 16.60 -21.51 -5.92
C PHE A 14 16.74 -20.97 -7.32
N LYS A 15 17.09 -21.91 -8.23
CA LYS A 15 17.14 -21.71 -9.67
C LYS A 15 16.57 -22.96 -10.33
N ASN A 16 15.65 -22.80 -11.26
CA ASN A 16 15.00 -23.87 -12.02
C ASN A 16 14.52 -25.01 -11.11
N LYS A 17 13.63 -24.68 -10.15
CA LYS A 17 13.14 -25.61 -9.13
C LYS A 17 11.65 -25.83 -9.25
N ASP A 18 11.23 -27.08 -9.39
CA ASP A 18 9.85 -27.52 -9.39
C ASP A 18 9.43 -28.08 -8.04
N LEU A 19 8.19 -27.83 -7.65
CA LEU A 19 7.49 -28.49 -6.56
C LEU A 19 6.03 -28.74 -6.97
N THR A 20 5.53 -29.93 -6.62
CA THR A 20 4.12 -30.31 -6.79
C THR A 20 3.48 -30.49 -5.44
N PHE A 21 2.21 -30.15 -5.34
CA PHE A 21 1.42 -30.29 -4.12
C PHE A 21 0.37 -31.38 -4.30
N SER A 22 0.21 -32.20 -3.27
CA SER A 22 -0.88 -33.17 -3.18
C SER A 22 -2.16 -32.49 -2.69
N ASP A 23 -3.30 -33.18 -2.82
CA ASP A 23 -4.60 -32.64 -2.41
C ASP A 23 -4.76 -32.46 -0.89
N ASN A 24 -3.97 -33.19 -0.14
CA ASN A 24 -4.01 -33.20 1.32
C ASN A 24 -2.86 -32.38 1.93
N MET A 25 -2.42 -32.78 3.12
CA MET A 25 -1.30 -32.15 3.81
C MET A 25 0.00 -32.34 3.03
N ASN A 26 0.74 -31.26 2.83
CA ASN A 26 2.05 -31.27 2.22
C ASN A 26 3.08 -30.85 3.28
N ILE A 27 4.11 -31.67 3.47
CA ILE A 27 5.20 -31.41 4.44
C ILE A 27 6.48 -31.10 3.67
N VAL A 28 6.99 -29.89 3.86
CA VAL A 28 8.29 -29.48 3.31
C VAL A 28 9.33 -29.59 4.41
N TYR A 29 10.16 -30.63 4.35
CA TYR A 29 11.19 -30.91 5.32
C TYR A 29 12.60 -30.61 4.76
N GLY A 30 13.52 -30.24 5.65
CA GLY A 30 14.92 -29.99 5.31
C GLY A 30 15.68 -29.32 6.45
N TYR A 31 17.01 -29.38 6.40
CA TYR A 31 17.90 -28.73 7.36
C TYR A 31 17.72 -27.19 7.35
N ASN A 32 18.34 -26.53 8.34
CA ASN A 32 18.43 -25.08 8.31
C ASN A 32 19.10 -24.62 7.00
N GLU A 33 18.68 -23.50 6.47
CA GLU A 33 19.12 -22.96 5.18
C GLU A 33 18.77 -23.80 3.93
N ALA A 34 18.02 -24.91 4.09
CA ALA A 34 17.54 -25.70 2.93
C ALA A 34 16.63 -24.91 1.98
N GLY A 35 16.08 -23.77 2.43
CA GLY A 35 15.24 -22.90 1.61
C GLY A 35 13.74 -23.02 1.90
N LYS A 36 13.33 -23.66 3.01
CA LYS A 36 11.91 -23.77 3.40
C LYS A 36 11.21 -22.40 3.43
N SER A 37 11.83 -21.43 4.09
CA SER A 37 11.31 -20.06 4.15
C SER A 37 11.33 -19.35 2.79
N THR A 38 12.23 -19.75 1.90
CA THR A 38 12.29 -19.21 0.53
C THR A 38 11.09 -19.68 -0.28
N ILE A 39 10.72 -20.97 -0.19
CA ILE A 39 9.50 -21.50 -0.85
C ILE A 39 8.25 -20.81 -0.30
N PHE A 40 8.14 -20.69 1.03
CA PHE A 40 7.05 -20.00 1.70
C PHE A 40 6.89 -18.57 1.21
N MET A 41 8.00 -17.82 1.13
CA MET A 41 7.99 -16.46 0.63
C MET A 41 7.75 -16.37 -0.87
N PHE A 42 8.18 -17.37 -1.66
CA PHE A 42 7.88 -17.43 -3.08
C PHE A 42 6.37 -17.55 -3.34
N ILE A 43 5.67 -18.45 -2.65
CA ILE A 43 4.21 -18.58 -2.76
C ILE A 43 3.53 -17.24 -2.44
N LYS A 44 3.93 -16.60 -1.35
CA LYS A 44 3.40 -15.28 -0.98
C LYS A 44 3.70 -14.22 -2.05
N ALA A 45 4.92 -14.20 -2.58
CA ALA A 45 5.33 -13.29 -3.63
C ALA A 45 4.55 -13.49 -4.94
N MET A 46 4.23 -14.75 -5.27
CA MET A 46 3.40 -15.08 -6.45
C MET A 46 1.97 -14.54 -6.29
N LEU A 47 1.41 -14.56 -5.09
CA LEU A 47 0.05 -14.07 -4.83
C LEU A 47 -0.01 -12.53 -4.74
N TYR A 48 0.88 -11.91 -3.98
CA TYR A 48 0.78 -10.48 -3.64
C TYR A 48 1.85 -9.60 -4.29
N GLY A 49 2.87 -10.19 -4.91
CA GLY A 49 4.03 -9.47 -5.42
C GLY A 49 5.11 -9.27 -4.35
N LEU A 50 6.11 -8.49 -4.70
CA LEU A 50 7.19 -8.10 -3.80
C LEU A 50 7.21 -6.59 -3.67
N GLU A 51 7.13 -6.09 -2.43
CA GLU A 51 7.35 -4.68 -2.15
C GLU A 51 8.82 -4.32 -2.35
N ARG A 52 9.04 -3.23 -3.09
CA ARG A 52 10.35 -2.67 -3.32
C ARG A 52 10.43 -1.29 -2.71
N ALA A 53 11.22 -1.15 -1.66
CA ALA A 53 11.47 0.12 -1.02
C ALA A 53 12.43 0.99 -1.85
N LYS A 54 12.35 2.30 -1.67
CA LYS A 54 13.27 3.28 -2.28
C LYS A 54 14.29 3.77 -1.25
N GLY A 55 15.48 4.18 -1.72
CA GLY A 55 16.51 4.77 -0.86
C GLY A 55 17.17 3.76 0.09
N ARG A 56 17.50 4.17 1.32
CA ARG A 56 18.16 3.33 2.32
C ARG A 56 17.41 2.06 2.69
N ALA A 57 16.08 2.13 2.71
CA ALA A 57 15.21 0.99 3.03
C ALA A 57 15.29 -0.14 1.98
N SER A 58 15.75 0.15 0.76
CA SER A 58 15.90 -0.86 -0.30
C SER A 58 16.95 -1.92 -0.01
N LYS A 59 17.85 -1.70 0.95
CA LYS A 59 18.89 -2.68 1.32
C LYS A 59 18.35 -3.86 2.14
N SER A 60 17.20 -3.70 2.80
CA SER A 60 16.60 -4.70 3.67
C SER A 60 15.18 -5.08 3.26
N ASP A 61 14.71 -4.62 2.09
CA ASP A 61 13.39 -4.95 1.61
C ASP A 61 13.29 -6.42 1.13
N THR A 62 12.05 -6.90 1.02
CA THR A 62 11.77 -8.29 0.63
C THR A 62 12.29 -8.59 -0.77
N TRP A 63 12.20 -7.63 -1.69
CA TRP A 63 12.70 -7.77 -3.06
C TRP A 63 14.21 -8.02 -3.09
N THR A 64 14.99 -7.22 -2.36
CA THR A 64 16.46 -7.35 -2.30
C THR A 64 16.89 -8.62 -1.57
N LYS A 65 16.17 -8.98 -0.49
CA LYS A 65 16.46 -10.16 0.33
C LYS A 65 16.33 -11.47 -0.46
N PHE A 66 15.35 -11.57 -1.34
CA PHE A 66 15.08 -12.78 -2.13
C PHE A 66 15.56 -12.69 -3.58
N LYS A 67 16.32 -11.65 -3.92
CA LYS A 67 16.99 -11.59 -5.22
C LYS A 67 17.87 -12.82 -5.42
N PRO A 68 17.83 -13.49 -6.59
CA PRO A 68 18.61 -14.69 -6.86
C PRO A 68 20.11 -14.50 -6.62
N TRP A 69 20.74 -15.52 -6.07
CA TRP A 69 22.17 -15.54 -5.86
C TRP A 69 22.88 -15.77 -7.22
N GLY A 70 23.76 -14.88 -7.60
CA GLY A 70 24.43 -14.88 -8.91
C GLY A 70 23.89 -13.82 -9.84
N ASN A 71 23.86 -14.08 -11.13
CA ASN A 71 23.32 -13.16 -12.13
C ASN A 71 21.80 -13.01 -11.92
N GLY A 72 21.38 -11.83 -11.46
CA GLY A 72 19.97 -11.53 -11.16
C GLY A 72 19.10 -11.25 -12.38
N ASP A 73 19.43 -11.83 -13.55
CA ASP A 73 18.71 -11.61 -14.81
C ASP A 73 17.39 -12.38 -14.87
N ILE A 74 17.27 -13.44 -14.06
CA ILE A 74 16.05 -14.24 -13.95
C ILE A 74 15.57 -14.16 -12.51
N TYR A 75 14.43 -13.52 -12.28
CA TYR A 75 13.86 -13.34 -10.95
C TYR A 75 12.34 -13.46 -11.00
N GLY A 76 11.83 -14.65 -10.77
CA GLY A 76 10.42 -14.95 -10.92
C GLY A 76 10.12 -16.43 -11.00
N GLY A 77 9.02 -16.75 -11.63
CA GLY A 77 8.55 -18.09 -11.88
C GLY A 77 7.04 -18.15 -12.05
N ASN A 78 6.46 -19.32 -11.83
CA ASN A 78 5.03 -19.53 -11.94
C ASN A 78 4.46 -20.33 -10.76
N LEU A 79 3.15 -20.14 -10.52
CA LEU A 79 2.36 -20.83 -9.50
C LEU A 79 1.08 -21.32 -10.15
N ARG A 80 0.88 -22.64 -10.17
CA ARG A 80 -0.35 -23.27 -10.69
C ARG A 80 -1.33 -23.54 -9.55
N PHE A 81 -2.58 -23.23 -9.78
CA PHE A 81 -3.66 -23.46 -8.82
C PHE A 81 -4.95 -23.84 -9.53
N SER A 82 -5.85 -24.49 -8.80
CA SER A 82 -7.23 -24.74 -9.25
C SER A 82 -8.19 -23.79 -8.55
N TYR A 83 -9.19 -23.30 -9.31
CA TYR A 83 -10.29 -22.50 -8.85
C TYR A 83 -11.53 -22.81 -9.69
N HIS A 84 -12.67 -23.16 -9.04
CA HIS A 84 -13.90 -23.61 -9.71
C HIS A 84 -13.64 -24.67 -10.79
N ASP A 85 -12.92 -25.72 -10.41
CA ASP A 85 -12.59 -26.90 -11.25
C ASP A 85 -11.79 -26.57 -12.55
N ARG A 86 -11.21 -25.36 -12.63
CA ARG A 86 -10.31 -24.95 -13.70
C ARG A 86 -8.91 -24.74 -13.18
N ALA A 87 -7.94 -25.02 -14.02
CA ALA A 87 -6.53 -24.79 -13.71
C ALA A 87 -6.09 -23.43 -14.25
N TYR A 88 -5.38 -22.69 -13.40
CA TYR A 88 -4.81 -21.39 -13.72
C TYR A 88 -3.34 -21.37 -13.35
N ARG A 89 -2.57 -20.56 -14.07
CA ARG A 89 -1.16 -20.33 -13.80
C ARG A 89 -0.90 -18.84 -13.63
N ILE A 90 -0.39 -18.47 -12.46
CA ILE A 90 0.16 -17.13 -12.22
C ILE A 90 1.59 -17.14 -12.73
N GLU A 91 1.97 -16.15 -13.52
CA GLU A 91 3.33 -15.85 -13.92
C GLU A 91 3.74 -14.50 -13.34
N ARG A 92 4.90 -14.44 -12.69
CA ARG A 92 5.47 -13.18 -12.19
C ARG A 92 6.96 -13.12 -12.52
N ASP A 93 7.32 -11.97 -13.06
CA ASP A 93 8.70 -11.55 -13.23
C ASP A 93 8.98 -10.35 -12.31
N PHE A 94 9.89 -10.52 -11.36
CA PHE A 94 10.28 -9.51 -10.39
C PHE A 94 11.49 -8.68 -10.87
N THR A 95 11.98 -8.88 -12.07
CA THR A 95 13.06 -8.08 -12.63
C THR A 95 12.63 -6.64 -12.85
N LYS A 96 13.59 -5.72 -12.92
CA LYS A 96 13.29 -4.29 -13.16
C LYS A 96 12.86 -4.00 -14.58
N THR A 97 13.21 -4.88 -15.49
CA THR A 97 13.04 -4.73 -16.95
C THR A 97 11.89 -5.55 -17.50
N ALA A 98 11.11 -6.20 -16.63
CA ALA A 98 9.98 -7.03 -17.03
C ALA A 98 8.97 -6.25 -17.87
N THR A 99 8.72 -6.68 -19.08
CA THR A 99 7.70 -6.13 -19.97
C THR A 99 6.31 -6.51 -19.48
N THR A 100 6.14 -7.74 -19.00
CA THR A 100 4.89 -8.25 -18.43
C THR A 100 5.19 -8.80 -17.03
N PRO A 101 5.19 -7.94 -16.00
CA PRO A 101 5.59 -8.34 -14.65
C PRO A 101 4.60 -9.27 -13.96
N PHE A 102 3.36 -9.36 -14.46
CA PHE A 102 2.29 -10.17 -13.88
C PHE A 102 1.28 -10.58 -14.93
N ALA A 103 1.01 -11.89 -15.01
CA ALA A 103 -0.06 -12.45 -15.84
C ALA A 103 -0.71 -13.65 -15.13
N ILE A 104 -1.98 -13.90 -15.45
CA ILE A 104 -2.66 -15.15 -15.10
C ILE A 104 -3.14 -15.79 -16.40
N ILE A 105 -2.82 -17.04 -16.57
CA ILE A 105 -3.19 -17.82 -17.75
C ILE A 105 -4.20 -18.89 -17.31
N ASN A 106 -5.33 -18.96 -17.99
CA ASN A 106 -6.24 -20.08 -17.87
C ASN A 106 -5.65 -21.26 -18.66
N GLU A 107 -5.25 -22.34 -17.99
CA GLU A 107 -4.60 -23.49 -18.64
C GLU A 107 -5.58 -24.36 -19.46
N THR A 108 -6.89 -24.16 -19.29
CA THR A 108 -7.90 -24.91 -20.06
C THR A 108 -7.96 -24.42 -21.51
N ASP A 109 -7.84 -23.13 -21.74
CA ASP A 109 -7.92 -22.51 -23.07
C ASP A 109 -6.62 -21.82 -23.52
N GLY A 110 -5.62 -21.79 -22.64
CA GLY A 110 -4.30 -21.21 -22.90
C GLY A 110 -4.31 -19.67 -23.00
N LYS A 111 -5.42 -19.02 -22.67
CA LYS A 111 -5.55 -17.56 -22.80
C LYS A 111 -5.21 -16.82 -21.52
N PRO A 112 -4.61 -15.64 -21.63
CA PRO A 112 -4.44 -14.75 -20.49
C PRO A 112 -5.81 -14.27 -19.99
N VAL A 113 -5.95 -14.21 -18.66
CA VAL A 113 -7.15 -13.69 -18.00
C VAL A 113 -7.10 -12.16 -18.03
N GLU A 114 -8.12 -11.56 -18.64
CA GLU A 114 -8.28 -10.09 -18.60
C GLU A 114 -8.54 -9.63 -17.16
N GLY A 115 -7.96 -8.50 -16.76
CA GLY A 115 -8.10 -8.03 -15.37
C GLY A 115 -7.48 -8.99 -14.34
N ALA A 116 -6.30 -9.55 -14.62
CA ALA A 116 -5.63 -10.55 -13.78
C ALA A 116 -5.53 -10.16 -12.30
N SER A 117 -5.39 -8.86 -11.99
CA SER A 117 -5.32 -8.36 -10.61
C SER A 117 -6.67 -8.46 -9.88
N GLU A 118 -7.74 -8.13 -10.56
CA GLU A 118 -9.11 -8.21 -10.05
C GLU A 118 -9.53 -9.67 -9.88
N PHE A 119 -9.23 -10.49 -10.87
CA PHE A 119 -9.47 -11.93 -10.81
C PHE A 119 -8.73 -12.58 -9.64
N LEU A 120 -7.46 -12.23 -9.41
CA LEU A 120 -6.72 -12.78 -8.27
C LEU A 120 -7.30 -12.33 -6.93
N LYS A 121 -7.82 -11.11 -6.82
CA LYS A 121 -8.54 -10.65 -5.62
C LYS A 121 -9.81 -11.45 -5.38
N GLU A 122 -10.56 -11.78 -6.42
CA GLU A 122 -11.75 -12.65 -6.33
C GLU A 122 -11.35 -14.04 -5.87
N VAL A 123 -10.35 -14.68 -6.48
CA VAL A 123 -9.81 -16.00 -6.10
C VAL A 123 -9.36 -16.03 -4.63
N LEU A 124 -8.82 -14.93 -4.13
CA LEU A 124 -8.39 -14.78 -2.73
C LEU A 124 -9.53 -14.25 -1.81
N CYS A 125 -10.75 -14.15 -2.30
CA CYS A 125 -11.91 -13.63 -1.56
C CYS A 125 -11.65 -12.22 -0.97
N GLY A 126 -10.92 -11.38 -1.66
CA GLY A 126 -10.56 -10.04 -1.21
C GLY A 126 -9.53 -9.99 -0.06
N LEU A 127 -8.92 -11.11 0.28
CA LEU A 127 -7.95 -11.20 1.37
C LEU A 127 -6.72 -10.33 1.06
N THR A 128 -6.44 -9.37 1.94
CA THR A 128 -5.25 -8.51 1.81
C THR A 128 -3.98 -9.28 2.17
N GLU A 129 -2.82 -8.79 1.73
CA GLU A 129 -1.52 -9.39 2.10
C GLU A 129 -1.32 -9.46 3.61
N THR A 130 -1.75 -8.41 4.34
CA THR A 130 -1.67 -8.36 5.81
C THR A 130 -2.57 -9.41 6.44
N ALA A 131 -3.83 -9.50 6.00
CA ALA A 131 -4.77 -10.51 6.49
C ALA A 131 -4.28 -11.93 6.17
N TYR A 132 -3.82 -12.18 4.94
CA TYR A 132 -3.23 -13.46 4.53
C TYR A 132 -2.04 -13.86 5.42
N SER A 133 -1.15 -12.93 5.72
CA SER A 133 0.06 -13.19 6.53
C SER A 133 -0.23 -13.42 8.02
N ASN A 134 -1.41 -13.02 8.49
CA ASN A 134 -1.83 -13.17 9.90
C ASN A 134 -2.85 -14.30 10.12
N THR A 135 -3.45 -14.84 9.06
CA THR A 135 -4.51 -15.86 9.18
C THR A 135 -4.18 -17.15 8.42
N VAL A 136 -3.76 -17.05 7.17
CA VAL A 136 -3.53 -18.21 6.28
C VAL A 136 -2.05 -18.60 6.26
N SER A 137 -1.16 -17.63 6.19
CA SER A 137 0.29 -17.81 5.99
C SER A 137 1.05 -17.49 7.26
N ILE A 138 0.99 -18.38 8.24
CA ILE A 138 1.60 -18.20 9.56
C ILE A 138 3.09 -18.46 9.46
N SER A 139 3.90 -17.41 9.61
CA SER A 139 5.36 -17.53 9.62
C SER A 139 5.91 -17.88 10.99
N GLN A 140 7.12 -18.43 11.01
CA GLN A 140 7.83 -18.78 12.25
C GLN A 140 7.92 -17.57 13.19
N LEU A 141 7.59 -17.75 14.47
CA LEU A 141 7.60 -16.74 15.54
C LEU A 141 6.59 -15.57 15.37
N LYS A 142 5.64 -15.66 14.44
CA LYS A 142 4.57 -14.68 14.27
C LYS A 142 3.21 -15.23 14.74
N SER A 143 3.10 -15.52 16.02
CA SER A 143 1.82 -15.90 16.63
C SER A 143 1.04 -14.68 17.18
N ALA A 144 1.69 -13.51 17.28
CA ALA A 144 1.04 -12.27 17.70
C ALA A 144 0.52 -11.48 16.52
N THR A 145 -0.67 -10.91 16.67
CA THR A 145 -1.30 -10.04 15.66
C THR A 145 -0.41 -8.83 15.37
N ASP A 146 -0.05 -8.64 14.11
CA ASP A 146 0.77 -7.51 13.67
C ASP A 146 -0.01 -6.19 13.86
N ALA A 147 0.70 -5.11 14.22
CA ALA A 147 0.13 -3.76 14.33
C ALA A 147 -0.61 -3.34 13.04
N LYS A 148 -0.16 -3.78 11.87
CA LYS A 148 -0.84 -3.55 10.59
C LYS A 148 -2.24 -4.18 10.55
N MET A 149 -2.40 -5.39 11.09
CA MET A 149 -3.70 -6.06 11.16
C MET A 149 -4.67 -5.31 12.08
N VAL A 150 -4.19 -4.76 13.19
CA VAL A 150 -5.01 -3.94 14.09
C VAL A 150 -5.54 -2.70 13.36
N VAL A 151 -4.71 -2.06 12.54
CA VAL A 151 -5.12 -0.89 11.74
C VAL A 151 -6.15 -1.31 10.67
N GLU A 152 -5.95 -2.42 9.98
CA GLU A 152 -6.94 -2.93 9.01
C GLU A 152 -8.28 -3.27 9.66
N LEU A 153 -8.27 -3.93 10.81
CA LEU A 153 -9.49 -4.23 11.58
C LEU A 153 -10.21 -2.97 12.02
N LYS A 154 -9.49 -1.96 12.53
CA LYS A 154 -10.08 -0.67 12.90
C LYS A 154 -10.71 0.01 11.69
N ASN A 155 -10.05 0.01 10.54
CA ASN A 155 -10.60 0.58 9.31
C ASN A 155 -11.84 -0.20 8.83
N TYR A 156 -11.81 -1.52 8.92
CA TYR A 156 -12.95 -2.37 8.57
C TYR A 156 -14.17 -2.08 9.43
N ILE A 157 -13.99 -2.02 10.75
CA ILE A 157 -15.07 -1.71 11.70
C ILE A 157 -15.60 -0.29 11.47
N ALA A 158 -14.72 0.69 11.25
CA ALA A 158 -15.12 2.06 10.97
C ALA A 158 -15.95 2.16 9.67
N ASN A 159 -15.55 1.44 8.62
CA ASN A 159 -16.28 1.43 7.36
C ASN A 159 -17.65 0.75 7.49
N MET A 160 -17.74 -0.36 8.22
CA MET A 160 -19.03 -1.00 8.49
C MET A 160 -20.00 -0.09 9.23
N ASN A 161 -19.51 0.64 10.22
CA ASN A 161 -20.35 1.52 11.06
C ASN A 161 -20.79 2.81 10.33
N THR A 162 -20.02 3.27 9.34
CA THR A 162 -20.30 4.57 8.67
C THR A 162 -20.98 4.43 7.32
N THR A 163 -20.55 3.50 6.49
CA THR A 163 -20.98 3.43 5.09
C THR A 163 -21.58 2.09 4.69
N GLY A 164 -21.45 1.05 5.49
CA GLY A 164 -21.82 -0.32 5.15
C GLY A 164 -21.05 -0.92 3.96
N ASN A 165 -20.11 -0.17 3.39
CA ASN A 165 -19.33 -0.59 2.22
C ASN A 165 -17.89 -0.93 2.60
N MET A 166 -17.56 -2.22 2.52
CA MET A 166 -16.24 -2.76 2.87
C MET A 166 -15.12 -2.30 1.93
N SER A 167 -15.43 -1.83 0.73
CA SER A 167 -14.43 -1.41 -0.27
C SER A 167 -13.92 0.02 -0.06
N LEU A 168 -14.63 0.82 0.74
CA LEU A 168 -14.22 2.19 1.04
C LEU A 168 -13.06 2.22 2.04
N ASN A 169 -11.94 2.80 1.63
CA ASN A 169 -10.80 3.00 2.51
C ASN A 169 -10.68 4.50 2.83
N ILE A 170 -11.19 4.90 4.01
CA ILE A 170 -11.18 6.29 4.47
C ILE A 170 -9.77 6.88 4.49
N ASN A 171 -8.77 6.08 4.87
CA ASN A 171 -7.38 6.53 4.86
C ASN A 171 -6.88 6.79 3.43
N LYS A 172 -7.17 5.90 2.47
CA LYS A 172 -6.82 6.14 1.05
C LYS A 172 -7.53 7.37 0.50
N ALA A 173 -8.80 7.57 0.85
CA ALA A 173 -9.53 8.77 0.45
C ALA A 173 -8.90 10.04 1.04
N SER A 174 -8.53 10.00 2.33
CA SER A 174 -7.84 11.11 3.00
C SER A 174 -6.48 11.41 2.35
N ASP A 175 -5.70 10.39 2.05
CA ASP A 175 -4.38 10.56 1.42
C ASP A 175 -4.51 11.06 -0.03
N PHE A 176 -5.47 10.57 -0.79
CA PHE A 176 -5.80 11.11 -2.11
C PHE A 176 -6.19 12.59 -2.05
N LEU A 177 -7.02 12.97 -1.08
CA LEU A 177 -7.39 14.38 -0.87
C LEU A 177 -6.19 15.24 -0.46
N LYS A 178 -5.29 14.73 0.38
CA LYS A 178 -4.03 15.41 0.74
C LYS A 178 -3.11 15.60 -0.48
N GLU A 179 -2.96 14.57 -1.32
CA GLU A 179 -2.18 14.68 -2.56
C GLU A 179 -2.79 15.69 -3.54
N LYS A 180 -4.11 15.66 -3.73
CA LYS A 180 -4.83 16.65 -4.56
C LYS A 180 -4.67 18.05 -4.01
N LYS A 181 -4.82 18.25 -2.69
CA LYS A 181 -4.57 19.52 -2.00
C LYS A 181 -3.14 20.01 -2.24
N LYS A 182 -2.13 19.13 -2.12
CA LYS A 182 -0.72 19.47 -2.35
C LYS A 182 -0.46 19.84 -3.81
N ALA A 183 -1.03 19.08 -4.75
CA ALA A 183 -0.92 19.38 -6.19
C ALA A 183 -1.57 20.73 -6.52
N PHE A 184 -2.75 21.00 -5.96
CA PHE A 184 -3.43 22.27 -6.14
C PHE A 184 -2.65 23.45 -5.53
N ALA A 185 -2.09 23.26 -4.32
CA ALA A 185 -1.26 24.28 -3.67
C ALA A 185 0.03 24.58 -4.48
N ALA A 186 0.57 23.59 -5.21
CA ALA A 186 1.73 23.79 -6.07
C ALA A 186 1.42 24.60 -7.36
N THR A 187 0.16 24.65 -7.77
CA THR A 187 -0.29 25.48 -8.91
C THR A 187 -0.59 26.92 -8.52
N LEU A 188 -0.76 27.19 -7.21
CA LEU A 188 -0.96 28.55 -6.70
C LEU A 188 0.39 29.28 -6.69
N ASN A 189 0.37 30.54 -7.15
CA ASN A 189 1.55 31.40 -7.07
C ASN A 189 1.91 31.57 -5.57
N PRO A 190 3.09 31.10 -5.12
CA PRO A 190 3.46 31.13 -3.70
C PRO A 190 3.56 32.55 -3.15
N ASP A 191 3.89 33.55 -4.00
CA ASP A 191 3.99 34.95 -3.60
C ASP A 191 2.60 35.55 -3.35
N ALA A 192 1.60 35.26 -4.19
CA ALA A 192 0.25 35.70 -3.98
C ALA A 192 -0.37 35.12 -2.69
N ALA A 193 -0.14 33.83 -2.41
CA ALA A 193 -0.57 33.19 -1.18
C ALA A 193 0.08 33.78 0.06
N LYS A 194 1.37 34.13 -0.04
CA LYS A 194 2.13 34.75 1.06
C LYS A 194 1.62 36.15 1.36
N THR A 195 1.42 36.96 0.34
CA THR A 195 0.87 38.32 0.46
C THR A 195 -0.55 38.28 1.03
N TYR A 196 -1.40 37.37 0.57
CA TYR A 196 -2.75 37.19 1.11
C TYR A 196 -2.74 36.89 2.60
N ASN A 197 -1.90 35.95 3.05
CA ASN A 197 -1.76 35.59 4.46
C ASN A 197 -1.18 36.71 5.32
N GLN A 198 -0.26 37.50 4.77
CA GLN A 198 0.27 38.70 5.43
C GLN A 198 -0.81 39.73 5.64
N ASN A 199 -1.56 40.07 4.60
CA ASN A 199 -2.67 41.01 4.66
C ASN A 199 -3.76 40.54 5.65
N LEU A 200 -4.10 39.26 5.68
CA LEU A 200 -5.04 38.67 6.64
C LEU A 200 -4.56 38.82 8.08
N THR A 201 -3.26 38.68 8.31
CA THR A 201 -2.67 38.84 9.63
C THR A 201 -2.69 40.30 10.08
N GLU A 202 -2.39 41.22 9.16
CA GLU A 202 -2.47 42.68 9.40
C GLU A 202 -3.92 43.12 9.70
N ILE A 203 -4.90 42.64 8.94
CA ILE A 203 -6.32 42.93 9.21
C ILE A 203 -6.69 42.50 10.61
N ARG A 204 -6.35 41.29 11.05
CA ARG A 204 -6.64 40.81 12.40
C ARG A 204 -5.97 41.63 13.49
N VAL A 205 -4.77 42.13 13.25
CA VAL A 205 -4.06 43.00 14.19
C VAL A 205 -4.75 44.37 14.29
N LEU A 206 -5.15 44.91 13.14
CA LEU A 206 -5.89 46.19 13.07
C LEU A 206 -7.26 46.07 13.72
N GLU A 207 -8.01 45.00 13.47
CA GLU A 207 -9.31 44.73 14.09
C GLU A 207 -9.17 44.66 15.64
N LYS A 208 -8.13 44.02 16.14
CA LYS A 208 -7.84 43.99 17.59
C LYS A 208 -7.52 45.39 18.16
N LYS A 209 -6.78 46.21 17.42
CA LYS A 209 -6.48 47.58 17.84
C LYS A 209 -7.73 48.47 17.85
N ILE A 210 -8.58 48.35 16.85
CA ILE A 210 -9.85 49.10 16.76
C ILE A 210 -10.84 48.70 17.88
N SER A 211 -10.85 47.40 18.23
CA SER A 211 -11.70 46.88 19.29
C SER A 211 -11.08 47.08 20.70
N SER A 212 -9.87 47.64 20.80
CA SER A 212 -9.25 47.86 22.09
C SER A 212 -9.92 48.99 22.88
N PRO A 213 -9.99 48.90 24.20
CA PRO A 213 -10.53 50.00 25.07
C PRO A 213 -9.76 51.31 24.90
N GLU A 214 -8.46 51.23 24.57
CA GLU A 214 -7.58 52.39 24.32
C GLU A 214 -8.02 53.16 23.08
N PHE A 215 -8.34 52.47 21.97
CA PHE A 215 -8.83 53.12 20.75
C PHE A 215 -10.15 53.86 21.01
N SER A 216 -11.08 53.21 21.72
CA SER A 216 -12.36 53.82 22.09
C SER A 216 -12.19 55.07 22.98
N SER A 217 -11.20 55.08 23.88
CA SER A 217 -10.82 56.20 24.71
C SER A 217 -10.24 57.36 23.90
N HIS A 218 -9.29 57.06 22.99
CA HIS A 218 -8.71 58.10 22.11
C HIS A 218 -9.71 58.69 21.15
N LEU A 219 -10.65 57.90 20.62
CA LEU A 219 -11.71 58.38 19.73
C LEU A 219 -12.67 59.33 20.48
N LYS A 220 -12.93 59.06 21.75
CA LYS A 220 -13.74 59.93 22.63
C LYS A 220 -13.06 61.27 22.90
N THR A 221 -11.76 61.24 23.25
CA THR A 221 -10.95 62.47 23.49
C THR A 221 -10.85 63.33 22.24
N LEU A 222 -10.73 62.72 21.07
CA LEU A 222 -10.64 63.40 19.77
C LEU A 222 -11.98 64.11 19.43
N LYS A 223 -13.09 63.44 19.66
CA LYS A 223 -14.45 64.04 19.47
C LYS A 223 -14.73 65.15 20.46
N GLU A 224 -14.24 65.03 21.70
CA GLU A 224 -14.33 66.09 22.71
C GLU A 224 -13.45 67.32 22.34
N ALA A 225 -12.28 67.11 21.76
CA ALA A 225 -11.39 68.18 21.30
C ALA A 225 -11.98 68.92 20.07
N ASP A 226 -12.54 68.17 19.10
CA ASP A 226 -13.21 68.77 17.93
C ASP A 226 -14.42 69.63 18.36
N ALA A 227 -15.18 69.20 19.37
CA ALA A 227 -16.35 69.95 19.87
C ALA A 227 -15.97 71.23 20.63
N ILE A 228 -14.71 71.45 21.00
CA ILE A 228 -14.22 72.68 21.64
C ILE A 228 -13.68 73.69 20.60
N THR A 229 -13.45 73.23 19.37
CA THR A 229 -12.82 74.02 18.31
C THR A 229 -13.87 74.65 17.35
N ASP A 230 -15.15 74.18 17.44
CA ASP A 230 -16.31 74.76 16.80
C ASP A 230 -17.03 75.73 17.79
#